data_fcbc00a5392ca7ee0339c36cab48a737
#
_entry.id   fcbc00a5392ca7ee0339c36cab48a737
#
_cell.length_a   1.000
_cell.length_b   1.000
_cell.length_c   1.000
_cell.angle_alpha   90.00
_cell.angle_beta   90.00
_cell.angle_gamma   90.00
#
_symmetry.space_group_name_H-M   'P 1'
#
loop_
_entity.id
_entity.type
_entity.pdbx_description
1 polymer ?
#
loop_
_entity_poly.entity_id
_entity_poly.type
_entity_poly.pdbx_seq_one_letter_code
_entity_poly.pdbx_strand_id
1 'polypeptide(L)'
;MVRDVDRARRVLPPEADIVIGDGSNAESVRLVCRNATVIYHCINVPFEKWYTVMPAITDNILAGAREARARIVFPGNVYGYGPLRMTPANEDHPLAATSKQGQLRNELERKLIDANLMADVKVVIARFPEYYGPNVTNWLMSPIFQAALDGRTAAWPGKLEVPHDLIYIRDAATACCILGSSESSYGQVWHVPGAGPITGKQFIGMAFQAAGTKARMKAMGRGYFRVRGMFGSVAREMTELVYEFEEPMVLDGSKFAGAFPGFRYTTHEHAIRQTGNWYGQHLDVRR
;
A
#
# COMPACT_ATOMS: atom_id res chain seq x y z
N MET A 1 3.67 14.79 -9.98
CA MET A 1 2.84 14.68 -11.22
C MET A 1 1.43 14.25 -10.87
N VAL A 2 0.42 14.90 -11.40
CA VAL A 2 -1.00 14.64 -11.15
C VAL A 2 -1.82 14.85 -12.41
N ARG A 3 -2.99 14.18 -12.51
CA ARG A 3 -3.96 14.41 -13.60
C ARG A 3 -5.01 15.47 -13.24
N ASP A 4 -5.25 15.68 -11.95
CA ASP A 4 -6.28 16.58 -11.42
C ASP A 4 -5.61 17.53 -10.39
N VAL A 5 -5.42 18.79 -10.79
CA VAL A 5 -4.74 19.80 -9.99
C VAL A 5 -5.59 20.22 -8.80
N ASP A 6 -6.91 20.35 -8.98
CA ASP A 6 -7.79 20.84 -7.91
C ASP A 6 -7.89 19.80 -6.78
N ARG A 7 -7.95 18.52 -7.16
CA ARG A 7 -7.88 17.44 -6.19
C ARG A 7 -6.52 17.39 -5.48
N ALA A 8 -5.43 17.57 -6.22
CA ALA A 8 -4.09 17.54 -5.65
C ALA A 8 -3.89 18.68 -4.65
N ARG A 9 -4.34 19.90 -4.96
CA ARG A 9 -4.24 21.06 -4.06
C ARG A 9 -5.00 20.89 -2.74
N ARG A 10 -6.04 20.07 -2.71
CA ARG A 10 -6.78 19.75 -1.47
C ARG A 10 -6.06 18.81 -0.52
N VAL A 11 -5.08 18.05 -1.00
CA VAL A 11 -4.41 16.99 -0.22
C VAL A 11 -2.90 17.19 -0.09
N LEU A 12 -2.28 17.91 -1.02
CA LEU A 12 -0.84 18.20 -0.99
C LEU A 12 -0.55 19.48 -0.19
N PRO A 13 0.61 19.53 0.47
CA PRO A 13 1.05 20.77 1.12
C PRO A 13 1.24 21.90 0.10
N PRO A 14 1.04 23.17 0.50
CA PRO A 14 1.13 24.32 -0.42
C PRO A 14 2.49 24.44 -1.13
N GLU A 15 3.56 23.97 -0.48
CA GLU A 15 4.93 24.02 -0.98
C GLU A 15 5.20 22.99 -2.09
N ALA A 16 4.29 22.06 -2.31
CA ALA A 16 4.47 21.04 -3.34
C ALA A 16 4.24 21.61 -4.74
N ASP A 17 5.25 21.51 -5.59
CA ASP A 17 5.12 21.81 -7.02
C ASP A 17 4.23 20.79 -7.69
N ILE A 18 3.14 21.24 -8.28
CA ILE A 18 2.18 20.41 -8.98
C ILE A 18 2.44 20.50 -10.49
N VAL A 19 2.81 19.35 -11.08
CA VAL A 19 2.98 19.22 -12.53
C VAL A 19 1.87 18.34 -13.09
N ILE A 20 1.17 18.82 -14.12
CA ILE A 20 0.13 18.06 -14.82
C ILE A 20 0.81 17.02 -15.70
N GLY A 21 0.34 15.78 -15.64
CA GLY A 21 0.85 14.73 -16.50
C GLY A 21 0.17 13.37 -16.23
N ASP A 22 0.35 12.45 -17.15
CA ASP A 22 -0.15 11.08 -17.07
C ASP A 22 1.02 10.10 -17.13
N GLY A 23 1.07 9.17 -16.15
CA GLY A 23 2.12 8.15 -16.08
C GLY A 23 2.14 7.19 -17.26
N SER A 24 1.01 7.02 -17.98
CA SER A 24 0.95 6.23 -19.21
C SER A 24 1.52 6.94 -20.43
N ASN A 25 1.77 8.25 -20.33
CA ASN A 25 2.37 9.04 -21.40
C ASN A 25 3.88 9.20 -21.15
N ALA A 26 4.71 8.58 -21.98
CA ALA A 26 6.16 8.57 -21.82
C ALA A 26 6.78 9.99 -21.81
N GLU A 27 6.30 10.89 -22.67
CA GLU A 27 6.80 12.26 -22.73
C GLU A 27 6.45 13.06 -21.47
N SER A 28 5.23 12.91 -20.95
CA SER A 28 4.82 13.48 -19.66
C SER A 28 5.76 13.05 -18.52
N VAL A 29 6.04 11.74 -18.44
CA VAL A 29 6.93 11.19 -17.41
C VAL A 29 8.35 11.71 -17.60
N ARG A 30 8.88 11.72 -18.83
CA ARG A 30 10.21 12.22 -19.14
C ARG A 30 10.38 13.68 -18.70
N LEU A 31 9.42 14.53 -18.99
CA LEU A 31 9.45 15.95 -18.63
C LEU A 31 9.46 16.15 -17.09
N VAL A 32 8.63 15.40 -16.39
CA VAL A 32 8.55 15.50 -14.90
C VAL A 32 9.80 14.97 -14.24
N CYS A 33 10.44 13.94 -14.80
CA CYS A 33 11.65 13.34 -14.24
C CYS A 33 12.92 14.16 -14.50
N ARG A 34 12.94 15.10 -15.45
CA ARG A 34 14.14 15.79 -15.98
C ARG A 34 15.15 16.27 -14.94
N ASN A 35 14.69 16.77 -13.80
CA ASN A 35 15.56 17.31 -12.74
C ASN A 35 15.39 16.53 -11.41
N ALA A 36 14.76 15.36 -11.45
CA ALA A 36 14.57 14.55 -10.27
C ALA A 36 15.89 13.90 -9.84
N THR A 37 16.16 13.87 -8.56
CA THR A 37 17.24 13.06 -7.95
C THR A 37 16.68 11.74 -7.43
N VAL A 38 15.44 11.73 -6.94
CA VAL A 38 14.72 10.55 -6.47
C VAL A 38 13.27 10.60 -6.97
N ILE A 39 12.81 9.50 -7.51
CA ILE A 39 11.44 9.30 -7.98
C ILE A 39 10.74 8.31 -7.06
N TYR A 40 9.68 8.75 -6.38
CA TYR A 40 8.79 7.87 -5.61
C TYR A 40 7.67 7.39 -6.53
N HIS A 41 7.76 6.13 -6.97
CA HIS A 41 6.77 5.54 -7.88
C HIS A 41 5.49 5.14 -7.14
N CYS A 42 4.71 6.13 -6.75
CA CYS A 42 3.43 5.95 -6.03
C CYS A 42 2.21 5.95 -6.96
N ILE A 43 2.40 5.87 -8.28
CA ILE A 43 1.26 5.82 -9.21
C ILE A 43 0.52 4.50 -9.00
N ASN A 44 -0.80 4.63 -8.83
CA ASN A 44 -1.72 3.51 -8.78
C ASN A 44 -2.96 3.81 -9.63
N VAL A 45 -3.59 2.76 -10.14
CA VAL A 45 -4.82 2.82 -10.94
C VAL A 45 -5.84 1.84 -10.37
N PRO A 46 -7.13 1.93 -10.72
CA PRO A 46 -8.11 0.91 -10.33
C PRO A 46 -7.68 -0.50 -10.75
N PHE A 47 -7.98 -1.52 -9.94
CA PHE A 47 -7.53 -2.90 -10.12
C PHE A 47 -7.76 -3.44 -11.53
N GLU A 48 -8.91 -3.12 -12.15
CA GLU A 48 -9.29 -3.57 -13.48
C GLU A 48 -8.31 -3.09 -14.59
N LYS A 49 -7.58 -2.00 -14.30
CA LYS A 49 -6.60 -1.41 -15.22
C LYS A 49 -5.16 -1.80 -14.93
N TRP A 50 -4.92 -2.54 -13.83
CA TRP A 50 -3.56 -2.88 -13.41
C TRP A 50 -2.77 -3.58 -14.51
N TYR A 51 -3.35 -4.61 -15.13
CA TYR A 51 -2.65 -5.45 -16.11
C TYR A 51 -2.33 -4.72 -17.41
N THR A 52 -3.16 -3.76 -17.78
CA THR A 52 -3.01 -3.03 -19.06
C THR A 52 -2.19 -1.76 -18.93
N VAL A 53 -2.12 -1.16 -17.74
CA VAL A 53 -1.57 0.19 -17.57
C VAL A 53 -0.30 0.21 -16.73
N MET A 54 -0.23 -0.57 -15.64
CA MET A 54 0.92 -0.52 -14.71
C MET A 54 2.25 -0.92 -15.33
N PRO A 55 2.34 -1.93 -16.24
CA PRO A 55 3.61 -2.24 -16.90
C PRO A 55 4.16 -1.06 -17.70
N ALA A 56 3.33 -0.42 -18.51
CA ALA A 56 3.74 0.74 -19.31
C ALA A 56 4.13 1.95 -18.43
N ILE A 57 3.41 2.20 -17.34
CA ILE A 57 3.78 3.25 -16.37
C ILE A 57 5.15 2.97 -15.78
N THR A 58 5.42 1.75 -15.36
CA THR A 58 6.72 1.37 -14.78
C THR A 58 7.84 1.51 -15.79
N ASP A 59 7.62 1.10 -17.04
CA ASP A 59 8.58 1.26 -18.14
C ASP A 59 8.88 2.74 -18.43
N ASN A 60 7.86 3.60 -18.45
CA ASN A 60 8.02 5.04 -18.62
C ASN A 60 8.82 5.68 -17.48
N ILE A 61 8.55 5.26 -16.22
CA ILE A 61 9.28 5.75 -15.05
C ILE A 61 10.74 5.31 -15.09
N LEU A 62 11.02 4.06 -15.46
CA LEU A 62 12.38 3.56 -15.64
C LEU A 62 13.12 4.37 -16.71
N ALA A 63 12.49 4.63 -17.86
CA ALA A 63 13.07 5.44 -18.93
C ALA A 63 13.36 6.87 -18.48
N GLY A 64 12.40 7.50 -17.79
CA GLY A 64 12.58 8.85 -17.25
C GLY A 64 13.67 8.92 -16.15
N ALA A 65 13.74 7.91 -15.29
CA ALA A 65 14.77 7.82 -14.26
C ALA A 65 16.18 7.65 -14.86
N ARG A 66 16.30 6.82 -15.89
CA ARG A 66 17.56 6.60 -16.63
C ARG A 66 18.06 7.90 -17.26
N GLU A 67 17.20 8.63 -17.98
CA GLU A 67 17.54 9.89 -18.62
C GLU A 67 17.95 10.97 -17.62
N ALA A 68 17.21 11.05 -16.50
CA ALA A 68 17.49 12.01 -15.42
C ALA A 68 18.65 11.59 -14.50
N ARG A 69 19.14 10.36 -14.60
CA ARG A 69 20.06 9.72 -13.62
C ARG A 69 19.48 9.72 -12.21
N ALA A 70 18.16 9.64 -12.11
CA ALA A 70 17.44 9.62 -10.85
C ALA A 70 17.38 8.20 -10.26
N ARG A 71 17.18 8.12 -8.96
CA ARG A 71 16.95 6.88 -8.23
C ARG A 71 15.45 6.63 -8.12
N ILE A 72 15.04 5.38 -7.92
CA ILE A 72 13.63 5.02 -7.75
C ILE A 72 13.41 4.42 -6.35
N VAL A 73 12.40 4.91 -5.65
CA VAL A 73 11.79 4.26 -4.49
C VAL A 73 10.44 3.70 -4.94
N PHE A 74 10.28 2.39 -4.84
CA PHE A 74 9.04 1.71 -5.20
C PHE A 74 8.32 1.19 -3.96
N PRO A 75 7.17 1.79 -3.58
CA PRO A 75 6.28 1.23 -2.57
C PRO A 75 5.60 -0.03 -3.13
N GLY A 76 6.20 -1.18 -2.82
CA GLY A 76 5.66 -2.50 -3.13
C GLY A 76 4.59 -2.94 -2.12
N ASN A 77 4.12 -4.17 -2.24
CA ASN A 77 3.19 -4.80 -1.32
C ASN A 77 3.51 -6.29 -1.14
N VAL A 78 2.69 -6.97 -0.35
CA VAL A 78 2.87 -8.39 -0.01
C VAL A 78 2.18 -9.36 -0.98
N TYR A 79 1.39 -8.87 -1.94
CA TYR A 79 0.62 -9.73 -2.87
C TYR A 79 1.48 -10.71 -3.66
N GLY A 80 2.75 -10.35 -3.91
CA GLY A 80 3.70 -11.19 -4.62
C GLY A 80 4.08 -12.49 -3.91
N TYR A 81 3.88 -12.58 -2.60
CA TYR A 81 4.24 -13.77 -1.83
C TYR A 81 3.27 -14.94 -2.04
N GLY A 82 1.98 -14.64 -2.24
CA GLY A 82 0.94 -15.66 -2.10
C GLY A 82 0.79 -16.10 -0.64
N PRO A 83 0.22 -17.28 -0.36
CA PRO A 83 0.17 -17.85 0.98
C PRO A 83 1.59 -17.99 1.56
N LEU A 84 1.81 -17.46 2.77
CA LEU A 84 3.12 -17.47 3.40
C LEU A 84 3.53 -18.92 3.77
N ARG A 85 4.78 -19.28 3.46
CA ARG A 85 5.36 -20.58 3.84
C ARG A 85 6.02 -20.54 5.20
N MET A 86 6.32 -19.36 5.71
CA MET A 86 6.87 -19.10 7.04
C MET A 86 6.30 -17.78 7.57
N THR A 87 6.12 -17.70 8.87
CA THR A 87 5.58 -16.52 9.56
C THR A 87 6.39 -16.28 10.84
N PRO A 88 7.00 -15.10 11.01
CA PRO A 88 7.03 -13.97 10.07
C PRO A 88 7.84 -14.27 8.80
N ALA A 89 7.43 -13.66 7.66
CA ALA A 89 8.15 -13.76 6.39
C ALA A 89 9.23 -12.69 6.31
N ASN A 90 10.46 -13.07 5.94
CA ASN A 90 11.55 -12.13 5.63
C ASN A 90 11.60 -11.80 4.12
N GLU A 91 12.50 -10.91 3.71
CA GLU A 91 12.63 -10.45 2.33
C GLU A 91 13.02 -11.55 1.33
N ASP A 92 13.64 -12.64 1.81
CA ASP A 92 14.02 -13.81 1.00
C ASP A 92 12.87 -14.81 0.81
N HIS A 93 11.69 -14.53 1.40
CA HIS A 93 10.52 -15.39 1.21
C HIS A 93 10.18 -15.52 -0.27
N PRO A 94 9.89 -16.74 -0.78
CA PRO A 94 9.60 -16.97 -2.19
C PRO A 94 8.41 -16.14 -2.69
N LEU A 95 8.55 -15.56 -3.89
CA LEU A 95 7.47 -14.88 -4.61
C LEU A 95 6.62 -15.92 -5.34
N ALA A 96 5.62 -16.46 -4.67
CA ALA A 96 4.79 -17.58 -5.13
C ALA A 96 3.31 -17.22 -5.29
N ALA A 97 3.04 -15.98 -5.71
CA ALA A 97 1.67 -15.51 -5.92
C ALA A 97 0.89 -16.36 -6.90
N THR A 98 -0.32 -16.76 -6.50
CA THR A 98 -1.30 -17.44 -7.36
C THR A 98 -2.35 -16.47 -7.92
N SER A 99 -2.54 -15.32 -7.26
CA SER A 99 -3.42 -14.26 -7.75
C SER A 99 -2.79 -13.51 -8.92
N LYS A 100 -3.61 -13.05 -9.85
CA LYS A 100 -3.15 -12.23 -10.98
C LYS A 100 -2.47 -10.94 -10.50
N GLN A 101 -3.01 -10.30 -9.47
CA GLN A 101 -2.44 -9.08 -8.88
C GLN A 101 -1.03 -9.32 -8.33
N GLY A 102 -0.86 -10.41 -7.59
CA GLY A 102 0.45 -10.80 -7.06
C GLY A 102 1.47 -11.14 -8.16
N GLN A 103 1.05 -11.84 -9.21
CA GLN A 103 1.90 -12.15 -10.36
C GLN A 103 2.36 -10.87 -11.08
N LEU A 104 1.45 -9.92 -11.30
CA LEU A 104 1.80 -8.62 -11.88
C LEU A 104 2.78 -7.85 -10.97
N ARG A 105 2.55 -7.84 -9.64
CA ARG A 105 3.48 -7.19 -8.72
C ARG A 105 4.87 -7.81 -8.80
N ASN A 106 4.98 -9.12 -8.88
CA ASN A 106 6.26 -9.81 -9.09
C ASN A 106 6.92 -9.43 -10.41
N GLU A 107 6.14 -9.27 -11.49
CA GLU A 107 6.67 -8.79 -12.77
C GLU A 107 7.22 -7.36 -12.68
N LEU A 108 6.47 -6.43 -12.08
CA LEU A 108 6.91 -5.04 -11.92
C LEU A 108 8.15 -4.93 -11.04
N GLU A 109 8.19 -5.65 -9.90
CA GLU A 109 9.36 -5.67 -9.03
C GLU A 109 10.57 -6.27 -9.74
N ARG A 110 10.41 -7.35 -10.51
CA ARG A 110 11.50 -7.94 -11.28
C ARG A 110 12.08 -6.95 -12.30
N LYS A 111 11.24 -6.24 -13.07
CA LYS A 111 11.71 -5.19 -13.99
C LYS A 111 12.57 -4.14 -13.29
N LEU A 112 12.16 -3.72 -12.09
CA LEU A 112 12.88 -2.73 -11.29
C LEU A 112 14.20 -3.29 -10.75
N ILE A 113 14.21 -4.54 -10.28
CA ILE A 113 15.42 -5.23 -9.80
C ILE A 113 16.41 -5.43 -10.95
N ASP A 114 15.94 -5.86 -12.12
CA ASP A 114 16.78 -6.08 -13.31
C ASP A 114 17.44 -4.76 -13.75
N ALA A 115 16.70 -3.65 -13.76
CA ALA A 115 17.27 -2.33 -14.05
C ALA A 115 18.37 -1.92 -13.06
N ASN A 116 18.19 -2.26 -11.78
CA ASN A 116 19.23 -2.01 -10.76
C ASN A 116 20.46 -2.92 -10.96
N LEU A 117 20.26 -4.20 -11.25
CA LEU A 117 21.35 -5.15 -11.48
C LEU A 117 22.19 -4.79 -12.72
N MET A 118 21.57 -4.23 -13.75
CA MET A 118 22.25 -3.72 -14.94
C MET A 118 22.97 -2.39 -14.71
N ALA A 119 22.96 -1.88 -13.49
CA ALA A 119 23.48 -0.56 -13.10
C ALA A 119 22.87 0.63 -13.89
N ASP A 120 21.70 0.43 -14.47
CA ASP A 120 20.97 1.41 -15.27
C ASP A 120 20.32 2.49 -14.39
N VAL A 121 19.61 2.02 -13.33
CA VAL A 121 18.88 2.87 -12.39
C VAL A 121 18.98 2.28 -11.00
N LYS A 122 19.39 3.07 -10.01
CA LYS A 122 19.37 2.64 -8.61
C LYS A 122 17.93 2.54 -8.12
N VAL A 123 17.52 1.38 -7.65
CA VAL A 123 16.15 1.10 -7.19
C VAL A 123 16.18 0.57 -5.76
N VAL A 124 15.24 1.02 -4.95
CA VAL A 124 14.90 0.42 -3.65
C VAL A 124 13.42 0.06 -3.64
N ILE A 125 13.10 -1.13 -3.14
CA ILE A 125 11.74 -1.63 -3.00
C ILE A 125 11.40 -1.72 -1.53
N ALA A 126 10.31 -1.06 -1.11
CA ALA A 126 9.76 -1.18 0.22
C ALA A 126 8.45 -1.99 0.14
N ARG A 127 8.41 -3.21 0.69
CA ARG A 127 7.20 -4.02 0.74
C ARG A 127 6.43 -3.70 2.01
N PHE A 128 5.19 -3.30 1.81
CA PHE A 128 4.26 -2.91 2.86
C PHE A 128 3.08 -3.87 2.92
N PRO A 129 2.54 -4.13 4.13
CA PRO A 129 1.22 -4.74 4.27
C PRO A 129 0.12 -3.75 3.89
N GLU A 130 -1.14 -4.07 4.17
CA GLU A 130 -2.27 -3.19 3.91
C GLU A 130 -2.16 -1.84 4.66
N TYR A 131 -2.42 -0.76 3.93
CA TYR A 131 -2.35 0.59 4.46
C TYR A 131 -3.63 0.99 5.17
N TYR A 132 -3.51 1.76 6.26
CA TYR A 132 -4.58 2.53 6.86
C TYR A 132 -4.10 3.95 7.24
N GLY A 133 -5.01 4.87 7.42
CA GLY A 133 -4.66 6.26 7.78
C GLY A 133 -5.49 7.30 7.04
N PRO A 134 -5.23 8.60 7.30
CA PRO A 134 -5.84 9.69 6.55
C PRO A 134 -5.62 9.55 5.04
N ASN A 135 -6.63 9.85 4.25
CA ASN A 135 -6.67 9.69 2.78
C ASN A 135 -6.60 8.25 2.24
N VAL A 136 -6.47 7.24 3.08
CA VAL A 136 -6.54 5.83 2.65
C VAL A 136 -8.02 5.44 2.51
N THR A 137 -8.55 5.62 1.29
CA THR A 137 -9.95 5.35 0.95
C THR A 137 -10.07 4.10 0.09
N ASN A 138 -9.67 2.96 0.64
CA ASN A 138 -9.72 1.66 -0.05
C ASN A 138 -10.97 0.84 0.34
N TRP A 139 -11.12 -0.30 -0.31
CA TRP A 139 -12.24 -1.22 -0.14
C TRP A 139 -12.35 -1.82 1.28
N LEU A 140 -11.24 -1.93 2.01
CA LEU A 140 -11.16 -2.50 3.34
C LEU A 140 -11.39 -1.44 4.42
N MET A 141 -10.63 -0.36 4.39
CA MET A 141 -10.57 0.62 5.49
C MET A 141 -11.79 1.54 5.50
N SER A 142 -12.23 2.03 4.32
CA SER A 142 -13.36 2.97 4.28
C SER A 142 -14.65 2.39 4.89
N PRO A 143 -15.07 1.14 4.58
CA PRO A 143 -16.27 0.58 5.19
C PRO A 143 -16.15 0.35 6.70
N ILE A 144 -14.94 0.04 7.21
CA ILE A 144 -14.72 -0.18 8.64
C ILE A 144 -14.88 1.12 9.42
N PHE A 145 -14.17 2.18 9.01
CA PHE A 145 -14.25 3.47 9.70
C PHE A 145 -15.62 4.11 9.58
N GLN A 146 -16.26 3.99 8.42
CA GLN A 146 -17.64 4.47 8.24
C GLN A 146 -18.63 3.71 9.13
N ALA A 147 -18.50 2.37 9.22
CA ALA A 147 -19.36 1.58 10.10
C ALA A 147 -19.14 1.93 11.59
N ALA A 148 -17.89 2.20 11.99
CA ALA A 148 -17.58 2.62 13.34
C ALA A 148 -18.23 3.97 13.68
N LEU A 149 -18.14 4.95 12.79
CA LEU A 149 -18.75 6.28 12.98
C LEU A 149 -20.29 6.21 13.02
N ASP A 150 -20.89 5.38 12.16
CA ASP A 150 -22.36 5.24 12.07
C ASP A 150 -22.93 4.25 13.10
N GLY A 151 -22.12 3.59 13.94
CA GLY A 151 -22.55 2.53 14.87
C GLY A 151 -23.11 1.28 14.16
N ARG A 152 -22.75 1.06 12.87
CA ARG A 152 -23.17 -0.08 12.06
C ARG A 152 -22.23 -1.27 12.22
N THR A 153 -22.59 -2.42 11.65
CA THR A 153 -21.70 -3.60 11.66
C THR A 153 -20.57 -3.44 10.65
N ALA A 154 -19.33 -3.42 11.12
CA ALA A 154 -18.15 -3.51 10.26
C ALA A 154 -17.92 -4.96 9.80
N ALA A 155 -17.38 -5.10 8.61
CA ALA A 155 -17.06 -6.40 8.04
C ALA A 155 -15.54 -6.53 7.81
N TRP A 156 -14.99 -7.70 8.15
CA TRP A 156 -13.60 -8.04 7.92
C TRP A 156 -13.50 -9.21 6.92
N PRO A 157 -12.64 -9.15 5.91
CA PRO A 157 -12.41 -10.29 5.04
C PRO A 157 -11.72 -11.42 5.81
N GLY A 158 -12.05 -12.68 5.48
CA GLY A 158 -11.43 -13.83 6.13
C GLY A 158 -11.82 -13.99 7.60
N LYS A 159 -10.84 -14.22 8.46
CA LYS A 159 -11.01 -14.53 9.88
C LYS A 159 -10.66 -13.33 10.76
N LEU A 160 -11.51 -13.04 11.75
CA LEU A 160 -11.33 -11.91 12.67
C LEU A 160 -10.15 -12.07 13.64
N GLU A 161 -9.78 -13.29 13.98
CA GLU A 161 -8.79 -13.62 15.00
C GLU A 161 -7.38 -13.89 14.45
N VAL A 162 -7.22 -13.89 13.13
CA VAL A 162 -5.91 -14.11 12.50
C VAL A 162 -5.09 -12.82 12.54
N PRO A 163 -3.80 -12.88 12.94
CA PRO A 163 -2.95 -11.71 13.00
C PRO A 163 -2.46 -11.28 11.62
N HIS A 164 -2.47 -9.97 11.37
CA HIS A 164 -1.96 -9.32 10.17
C HIS A 164 -1.11 -8.12 10.55
N ASP A 165 -0.10 -7.84 9.77
CA ASP A 165 0.51 -6.54 9.77
C ASP A 165 -0.37 -5.56 9.01
N LEU A 166 -0.50 -4.36 9.56
CA LEU A 166 -1.15 -3.20 8.95
C LEU A 166 -0.24 -2.00 9.17
N ILE A 167 -0.03 -1.20 8.13
CA ILE A 167 0.84 -0.04 8.24
C ILE A 167 0.08 1.28 8.18
N TYR A 168 0.42 2.17 9.11
CA TYR A 168 -0.06 3.55 9.07
C TYR A 168 0.57 4.30 7.92
N ILE A 169 -0.23 4.96 7.09
CA ILE A 169 0.23 5.59 5.84
C ILE A 169 1.36 6.61 6.04
N ARG A 170 1.36 7.35 7.16
CA ARG A 170 2.44 8.30 7.46
C ARG A 170 3.75 7.63 7.79
N ASP A 171 3.70 6.48 8.49
CA ASP A 171 4.90 5.69 8.78
C ASP A 171 5.47 5.10 7.49
N ALA A 172 4.61 4.60 6.59
CA ALA A 172 5.02 4.12 5.28
C ALA A 172 5.68 5.23 4.44
N ALA A 173 5.11 6.43 4.44
CA ALA A 173 5.69 7.59 3.76
C ALA A 173 7.04 7.98 4.35
N THR A 174 7.16 8.01 5.68
CA THR A 174 8.43 8.30 6.37
C THR A 174 9.48 7.24 6.04
N ALA A 175 9.11 5.96 6.05
CA ALA A 175 10.02 4.87 5.66
C ALA A 175 10.49 5.02 4.20
N CYS A 176 9.60 5.36 3.27
CA CYS A 176 9.98 5.65 1.88
C CYS A 176 10.98 6.81 1.79
N CYS A 177 10.78 7.89 2.55
CA CYS A 177 11.71 9.03 2.58
C CYS A 177 13.09 8.61 3.14
N ILE A 178 13.12 7.84 4.22
CA ILE A 178 14.36 7.31 4.82
C ILE A 178 15.11 6.43 3.80
N LEU A 179 14.41 5.47 3.18
CA LEU A 179 15.00 4.59 2.18
C LEU A 179 15.51 5.37 0.96
N GLY A 180 14.75 6.35 0.49
CA GLY A 180 15.14 7.20 -0.64
C GLY A 180 16.34 8.09 -0.36
N SER A 181 16.58 8.45 0.91
CA SER A 181 17.70 9.28 1.33
C SER A 181 18.97 8.48 1.67
N SER A 182 18.82 7.16 1.89
CA SER A 182 19.94 6.30 2.28
C SER A 182 20.57 5.63 1.06
N GLU A 183 21.85 5.89 0.79
CA GLU A 183 22.56 5.26 -0.33
C GLU A 183 22.65 3.73 -0.17
N SER A 184 22.80 3.23 1.04
CA SER A 184 22.89 1.80 1.34
C SER A 184 21.58 1.04 1.19
N SER A 185 20.45 1.72 1.04
CA SER A 185 19.15 1.06 0.86
C SER A 185 18.92 0.56 -0.57
N TYR A 186 19.58 1.18 -1.55
CA TYR A 186 19.39 0.86 -2.96
C TYR A 186 19.95 -0.51 -3.34
N GLY A 187 19.35 -1.13 -4.34
CA GLY A 187 19.64 -2.50 -4.74
C GLY A 187 19.03 -3.56 -3.84
N GLN A 188 18.15 -3.17 -2.91
CA GLN A 188 17.59 -4.05 -1.89
C GLN A 188 16.08 -3.94 -1.82
N VAL A 189 15.49 -5.01 -1.27
CA VAL A 189 14.08 -5.06 -0.83
C VAL A 189 14.06 -4.92 0.70
N TRP A 190 13.07 -4.20 1.21
CA TRP A 190 12.90 -3.92 2.63
C TRP A 190 11.47 -4.21 3.07
N HIS A 191 11.30 -4.96 4.16
CA HIS A 191 10.02 -5.08 4.83
C HIS A 191 9.80 -3.93 5.82
N VAL A 192 8.63 -3.32 5.74
CA VAL A 192 8.20 -2.27 6.68
C VAL A 192 6.81 -2.64 7.20
N PRO A 193 6.74 -3.51 8.23
CA PRO A 193 5.50 -4.18 8.63
C PRO A 193 4.48 -3.27 9.33
N GLY A 194 4.92 -2.24 10.06
CA GLY A 194 4.06 -1.41 10.90
C GLY A 194 4.31 -1.64 12.40
N ALA A 195 3.35 -1.25 13.24
CA ALA A 195 3.48 -1.24 14.70
C ALA A 195 3.34 -2.62 15.37
N GLY A 196 3.46 -3.68 14.59
CA GLY A 196 3.30 -5.07 15.01
C GLY A 196 1.96 -5.67 14.57
N PRO A 197 1.84 -7.01 14.61
CA PRO A 197 0.65 -7.70 14.15
C PRO A 197 -0.59 -7.36 14.97
N ILE A 198 -1.72 -7.21 14.29
CA ILE A 198 -3.02 -6.94 14.90
C ILE A 198 -4.09 -7.82 14.24
N THR A 199 -5.07 -8.31 15.02
CA THR A 199 -6.19 -9.05 14.46
C THR A 199 -7.28 -8.10 13.92
N GLY A 200 -8.09 -8.56 12.97
CA GLY A 200 -9.23 -7.79 12.48
C GLY A 200 -10.20 -7.40 13.61
N LYS A 201 -10.37 -8.29 14.59
CA LYS A 201 -11.18 -8.04 15.79
C LYS A 201 -10.62 -6.89 16.64
N GLN A 202 -9.31 -6.87 16.87
CA GLN A 202 -8.67 -5.78 17.63
C GLN A 202 -8.74 -4.47 16.86
N PHE A 203 -8.41 -4.47 15.55
CA PHE A 203 -8.43 -3.28 14.71
C PHE A 203 -9.83 -2.64 14.67
N ILE A 204 -10.88 -3.43 14.39
CA ILE A 204 -12.27 -2.96 14.39
C ILE A 204 -12.67 -2.47 15.78
N GLY A 205 -12.30 -3.21 16.85
CA GLY A 205 -12.58 -2.81 18.24
C GLY A 205 -12.02 -1.43 18.55
N MET A 206 -10.77 -1.16 18.19
CA MET A 206 -10.11 0.15 18.37
C MET A 206 -10.77 1.25 17.51
N ALA A 207 -11.21 0.94 16.27
CA ALA A 207 -11.92 1.91 15.43
C ALA A 207 -13.26 2.34 16.04
N PHE A 208 -14.04 1.39 16.57
CA PHE A 208 -15.29 1.69 17.29
C PHE A 208 -15.06 2.43 18.60
N GLN A 209 -14.03 2.06 19.36
CA GLN A 209 -13.65 2.79 20.55
C GLN A 209 -13.27 4.24 20.25
N ALA A 210 -12.49 4.47 19.19
CA ALA A 210 -12.13 5.82 18.76
C ALA A 210 -13.35 6.66 18.31
N ALA A 211 -14.36 6.00 17.73
CA ALA A 211 -15.62 6.62 17.32
C ALA A 211 -16.63 6.80 18.49
N GLY A 212 -16.35 6.27 19.69
CA GLY A 212 -17.26 6.32 20.83
C GLY A 212 -18.54 5.47 20.67
N THR A 213 -18.49 4.43 19.82
CA THR A 213 -19.65 3.60 19.48
C THR A 213 -19.43 2.15 19.92
N LYS A 214 -20.54 1.36 20.05
CA LYS A 214 -20.44 -0.05 20.45
C LYS A 214 -19.96 -0.90 19.28
N ALA A 215 -18.88 -1.64 19.48
CA ALA A 215 -18.30 -2.51 18.45
C ALA A 215 -19.28 -3.58 17.97
N ARG A 216 -19.49 -3.61 16.65
CA ARG A 216 -20.27 -4.61 15.93
C ARG A 216 -19.45 -5.05 14.72
N MET A 217 -19.14 -6.34 14.63
CA MET A 217 -18.30 -6.86 13.57
C MET A 217 -18.76 -8.23 13.08
N LYS A 218 -18.41 -8.54 11.84
CA LYS A 218 -18.63 -9.84 11.22
C LYS A 218 -17.48 -10.21 10.29
N ALA A 219 -17.20 -11.51 10.18
CA ALA A 219 -16.29 -12.05 9.18
C ALA A 219 -16.99 -12.21 7.82
N MET A 220 -16.26 -12.00 6.73
CA MET A 220 -16.68 -12.29 5.36
C MET A 220 -15.74 -13.33 4.77
N GLY A 221 -16.16 -14.59 4.75
CA GLY A 221 -15.37 -15.68 4.17
C GLY A 221 -15.42 -15.72 2.63
N ARG A 222 -14.66 -16.64 2.04
CA ARG A 222 -14.56 -16.85 0.57
C ARG A 222 -15.91 -16.98 -0.11
N GLY A 223 -16.89 -17.63 0.53
CA GLY A 223 -18.24 -17.80 -0.02
C GLY A 223 -18.94 -16.49 -0.31
N TYR A 224 -18.80 -15.50 0.58
CA TYR A 224 -19.33 -14.16 0.38
C TYR A 224 -18.74 -13.47 -0.86
N PHE A 225 -17.40 -13.49 -0.99
CA PHE A 225 -16.73 -12.89 -2.13
C PHE A 225 -17.02 -13.61 -3.44
N ARG A 226 -17.15 -14.96 -3.42
CA ARG A 226 -17.53 -15.75 -4.60
C ARG A 226 -18.91 -15.34 -5.13
N VAL A 227 -19.91 -15.24 -4.26
CA VAL A 227 -21.27 -14.81 -4.65
C VAL A 227 -21.27 -13.36 -5.14
N ARG A 228 -20.63 -12.46 -4.41
CA ARG A 228 -20.52 -11.04 -4.81
C ARG A 228 -19.72 -10.84 -6.08
N GLY A 229 -18.71 -11.67 -6.33
CA GLY A 229 -17.84 -11.65 -7.51
C GLY A 229 -18.58 -12.00 -8.81
N MET A 230 -19.75 -12.67 -8.74
CA MET A 230 -20.62 -12.88 -9.89
C MET A 230 -21.24 -11.57 -10.39
N PHE A 231 -21.36 -10.55 -9.54
CA PHE A 231 -22.07 -9.30 -9.81
C PHE A 231 -21.14 -8.07 -9.82
N GLY A 232 -19.82 -8.23 -9.57
CA GLY A 232 -18.91 -7.10 -9.53
C GLY A 232 -17.43 -7.47 -9.67
N SER A 233 -16.68 -6.67 -10.44
CA SER A 233 -15.25 -6.89 -10.71
C SER A 233 -14.39 -6.86 -9.43
N VAL A 234 -14.59 -5.86 -8.57
CA VAL A 234 -13.83 -5.73 -7.32
C VAL A 234 -14.01 -6.94 -6.40
N ALA A 235 -15.24 -7.45 -6.23
CA ALA A 235 -15.46 -8.63 -5.39
C ALA A 235 -14.85 -9.90 -6.01
N ARG A 236 -14.76 -9.98 -7.33
CA ARG A 236 -14.08 -11.08 -8.03
C ARG A 236 -12.57 -11.04 -7.76
N GLU A 237 -11.95 -9.88 -7.89
CA GLU A 237 -10.54 -9.66 -7.57
C GLU A 237 -10.24 -9.99 -6.09
N MET A 238 -11.13 -9.58 -5.19
CA MET A 238 -11.00 -9.88 -3.75
C MET A 238 -11.10 -11.39 -3.45
N THR A 239 -11.80 -12.17 -4.27
CA THR A 239 -11.86 -13.63 -4.09
C THR A 239 -10.47 -14.26 -4.20
N GLU A 240 -9.60 -13.69 -5.05
CA GLU A 240 -8.22 -14.16 -5.22
C GLU A 240 -7.29 -13.72 -4.08
N LEU A 241 -7.62 -12.65 -3.36
CA LEU A 241 -6.78 -12.08 -2.30
C LEU A 241 -7.27 -12.41 -0.88
N VAL A 242 -8.47 -13.00 -0.72
CA VAL A 242 -9.04 -13.26 0.61
C VAL A 242 -8.19 -14.20 1.47
N TYR A 243 -7.33 -15.02 0.85
CA TYR A 243 -6.40 -15.90 1.59
C TYR A 243 -5.50 -15.10 2.53
N GLU A 244 -5.11 -13.88 2.18
CA GLU A 244 -4.29 -13.01 3.02
C GLU A 244 -4.92 -12.73 4.38
N PHE A 245 -6.26 -12.82 4.47
CA PHE A 245 -7.04 -12.59 5.69
C PHE A 245 -7.55 -13.88 6.35
N GLU A 246 -7.23 -15.03 5.79
CA GLU A 246 -7.58 -16.35 6.36
C GLU A 246 -6.40 -17.01 7.08
N GLU A 247 -5.18 -16.57 6.77
CA GLU A 247 -3.92 -17.04 7.32
C GLU A 247 -3.09 -15.85 7.85
N PRO A 248 -2.15 -16.07 8.80
CA PRO A 248 -1.31 -14.99 9.31
C PRO A 248 -0.50 -14.33 8.20
N MET A 249 -0.61 -13.00 8.07
CA MET A 249 0.20 -12.19 7.16
C MET A 249 1.09 -11.27 8.01
N VAL A 250 2.23 -11.80 8.44
CA VAL A 250 3.18 -11.13 9.34
C VAL A 250 4.55 -11.11 8.69
N LEU A 251 5.17 -9.95 8.63
CA LEU A 251 6.47 -9.70 8.02
C LEU A 251 7.57 -9.56 9.09
N ASP A 252 8.74 -10.06 8.79
CA ASP A 252 9.94 -9.75 9.58
C ASP A 252 10.49 -8.38 9.14
N GLY A 253 10.40 -7.39 10.01
CA GLY A 253 10.95 -6.04 9.81
C GLY A 253 12.31 -5.83 10.45
N SER A 254 12.98 -6.88 10.92
CA SER A 254 14.25 -6.78 11.66
C SER A 254 15.37 -6.12 10.86
N LYS A 255 15.43 -6.38 9.55
CA LYS A 255 16.36 -5.75 8.62
C LYS A 255 16.21 -4.23 8.59
N PHE A 256 14.99 -3.73 8.43
CA PHE A 256 14.69 -2.30 8.43
C PHE A 256 14.98 -1.67 9.79
N ALA A 257 14.52 -2.31 10.88
CA ALA A 257 14.76 -1.83 12.24
C ALA A 257 16.24 -1.76 12.59
N GLY A 258 17.03 -2.74 12.16
CA GLY A 258 18.48 -2.77 12.38
C GLY A 258 19.23 -1.69 11.58
N ALA A 259 18.82 -1.43 10.34
CA ALA A 259 19.42 -0.41 9.49
C ALA A 259 19.03 1.03 9.91
N PHE A 260 17.84 1.20 10.46
CA PHE A 260 17.28 2.51 10.82
C PHE A 260 16.77 2.55 12.27
N PRO A 261 17.66 2.39 13.27
CA PRO A 261 17.28 2.25 14.68
C PRO A 261 16.61 3.49 15.28
N GLY A 262 16.66 4.63 14.58
CA GLY A 262 15.94 5.86 14.99
C GLY A 262 14.47 5.89 14.56
N PHE A 263 14.04 5.02 13.63
CA PHE A 263 12.65 4.98 13.20
C PHE A 263 11.74 4.37 14.27
N ARG A 264 10.55 4.94 14.42
CA ARG A 264 9.53 4.44 15.36
C ARG A 264 8.18 4.42 14.66
N TYR A 265 7.51 3.28 14.76
CA TYR A 265 6.13 3.17 14.28
C TYR A 265 5.16 3.89 15.21
N THR A 266 4.17 4.53 14.63
CA THR A 266 3.02 5.05 15.36
C THR A 266 2.18 3.89 15.87
N THR A 267 1.83 3.87 17.17
CA THR A 267 1.01 2.79 17.74
C THR A 267 -0.34 2.70 17.01
N HIS A 268 -0.87 1.48 16.90
CA HIS A 268 -2.18 1.26 16.25
C HIS A 268 -3.28 2.12 16.88
N GLU A 269 -3.31 2.23 18.21
CA GLU A 269 -4.30 3.06 18.91
C GLU A 269 -4.25 4.53 18.45
N HIS A 270 -3.05 5.11 18.42
CA HIS A 270 -2.90 6.51 17.99
C HIS A 270 -3.24 6.70 16.51
N ALA A 271 -2.76 5.82 15.66
CA ALA A 271 -2.98 5.89 14.22
C ALA A 271 -4.45 5.66 13.83
N ILE A 272 -5.13 4.70 14.48
CA ILE A 272 -6.55 4.42 14.27
C ILE A 272 -7.40 5.63 14.71
N ARG A 273 -7.07 6.25 15.86
CA ARG A 273 -7.77 7.46 16.31
C ARG A 273 -7.60 8.61 15.32
N GLN A 274 -6.40 8.86 14.81
CA GLN A 274 -6.18 9.88 13.77
C GLN A 274 -6.96 9.56 12.48
N THR A 275 -7.00 8.29 12.10
CA THR A 275 -7.76 7.82 10.94
C THR A 275 -9.26 8.05 11.10
N GLY A 276 -9.82 7.68 12.26
CA GLY A 276 -11.23 7.88 12.59
C GLY A 276 -11.62 9.36 12.56
N ASN A 277 -10.79 10.23 13.15
CA ASN A 277 -10.98 11.68 13.11
C ASN A 277 -11.00 12.22 11.67
N TRP A 278 -10.05 11.76 10.84
CA TRP A 278 -10.02 12.14 9.42
C TRP A 278 -11.29 11.72 8.67
N TYR A 279 -11.74 10.48 8.86
CA TYR A 279 -12.97 9.98 8.25
C TYR A 279 -14.19 10.79 8.73
N GLY A 280 -14.28 11.11 10.03
CA GLY A 280 -15.36 11.94 10.58
C GLY A 280 -15.47 13.33 9.96
N GLN A 281 -14.31 13.93 9.59
CA GLN A 281 -14.26 15.24 8.96
C GLN A 281 -14.53 15.23 7.45
N HIS A 282 -14.35 14.09 6.77
CA HIS A 282 -14.31 14.02 5.30
C HIS A 282 -15.42 13.15 4.70
N LEU A 283 -16.24 12.47 5.50
CA LEU A 283 -17.35 11.66 5.01
C LEU A 283 -18.54 12.49 4.52
N ASP A 284 -18.75 13.69 5.07
CA ASP A 284 -19.86 14.58 4.69
C ASP A 284 -19.68 15.19 3.28
N VAL A 285 -18.50 15.12 2.70
CA VAL A 285 -18.19 15.69 1.38
C VAL A 285 -18.55 14.73 0.22
N ARG A 286 -19.00 13.49 0.52
CA ARG A 286 -19.30 12.45 -0.48
C ARG A 286 -20.74 11.89 -0.42
N ARG A 287 -21.66 12.57 0.30
CA ARG A 287 -23.11 12.29 0.24
C ARG A 287 -23.84 13.12 -0.81
#